data_aad48a1a1039523f6f2eb8bb40203c76
#
_entry.id   aad48a1a1039523f6f2eb8bb40203c76
#
_cell.length_a   1.000
_cell.length_b   1.000
_cell.length_c   1.000
_cell.angle_alpha   90.00
_cell.angle_beta   90.00
_cell.angle_gamma   90.00
#
_symmetry.space_group_name_H-M   'P 1'
#
loop_
_entity.id
_entity.type
_entity.pdbx_description
1 polymer ?
#
loop_
_entity_poly.entity_id
_entity_poly.type
_entity_poly.pdbx_seq_one_letter_code
_entity_poly.pdbx_strand_id
1 'polypeptide(L)'
;MFAALTVCAQKPLIEGNASSLVRVVIFEDLQCPDCADFRAMLDKELLPRFAKTVAFEHRDFPLAKHDWARPAAIAARFFESVSPETAVEFRKVTMAEQAKITAETFQAHVANFAKAHKVDPAKAVAALNDAALASRVEEQYQDGVARGIARTPTVLVNGEPFIEQFPAADIIKSIQQELAAAKK
;
A
#
# COMPACT_ATOMS: atom_id res chain seq x y z
N MET A 1 5.27 37.93 3.33
CA MET A 1 6.06 37.10 2.40
C MET A 1 5.76 35.65 2.72
N PHE A 2 4.80 35.03 2.02
CA PHE A 2 4.44 33.63 2.22
C PHE A 2 5.44 32.78 1.43
N ALA A 3 6.31 32.04 2.14
CA ALA A 3 7.12 31.02 1.51
C ALA A 3 6.20 29.88 1.06
N ALA A 4 6.04 29.72 -0.24
CA ALA A 4 5.39 28.55 -0.81
C ALA A 4 6.27 27.34 -0.47
N LEU A 5 5.84 26.51 0.50
CA LEU A 5 6.40 25.20 0.72
C LEU A 5 6.11 24.38 -0.54
N THR A 6 7.13 24.20 -1.36
CA THR A 6 7.07 23.24 -2.48
C THR A 6 6.98 21.85 -1.87
N VAL A 7 5.75 21.33 -1.74
CA VAL A 7 5.51 19.93 -1.41
C VAL A 7 6.09 19.13 -2.57
N CYS A 8 7.26 18.56 -2.36
CA CYS A 8 7.86 17.64 -3.32
C CYS A 8 6.93 16.43 -3.40
N ALA A 9 6.12 16.33 -4.43
CA ALA A 9 5.23 15.22 -4.65
C ALA A 9 6.07 13.94 -4.69
N GLN A 10 5.99 13.14 -3.64
CA GLN A 10 6.77 11.92 -3.54
C GLN A 10 6.24 10.90 -4.54
N LYS A 11 7.18 10.18 -5.17
CA LYS A 11 6.81 9.12 -6.11
C LYS A 11 5.95 8.08 -5.40
N PRO A 12 4.82 7.67 -5.98
CA PRO A 12 4.00 6.61 -5.38
C PRO A 12 4.75 5.27 -5.40
N LEU A 13 4.46 4.41 -4.41
CA LEU A 13 4.93 3.03 -4.41
C LEU A 13 4.12 2.25 -5.46
N ILE A 14 4.81 1.75 -6.48
CA ILE A 14 4.19 1.06 -7.61
C ILE A 14 4.83 -0.30 -7.83
N GLU A 15 4.00 -1.34 -7.93
CA GLU A 15 4.37 -2.61 -8.53
C GLU A 15 3.94 -2.62 -9.99
N GLY A 16 4.74 -3.26 -10.85
CA GLY A 16 4.44 -3.36 -12.28
C GLY A 16 5.00 -2.20 -13.12
N ASN A 17 4.27 -1.79 -14.16
CA ASN A 17 4.73 -0.78 -15.12
C ASN A 17 4.34 0.63 -14.67
N ALA A 18 5.23 1.34 -14.03
CA ALA A 18 4.99 2.69 -13.51
C ALA A 18 4.60 3.72 -14.59
N SER A 19 4.96 3.49 -15.86
CA SER A 19 4.61 4.37 -16.98
C SER A 19 3.29 4.01 -17.68
N SER A 20 2.58 2.99 -17.19
CA SER A 20 1.29 2.59 -17.78
C SER A 20 0.22 3.67 -17.63
N LEU A 21 -0.61 3.81 -18.67
CA LEU A 21 -1.84 4.60 -18.64
C LEU A 21 -2.96 3.89 -17.88
N VAL A 22 -2.88 2.56 -17.73
CA VAL A 22 -3.81 1.79 -16.90
C VAL A 22 -3.25 1.68 -15.50
N ARG A 23 -3.95 2.30 -14.57
CA ARG A 23 -3.53 2.41 -13.18
C ARG A 23 -4.55 1.76 -12.24
N VAL A 24 -4.07 0.89 -11.39
CA VAL A 24 -4.83 0.26 -10.31
C VAL A 24 -4.36 0.87 -9.00
N VAL A 25 -5.16 1.77 -8.41
CA VAL A 25 -4.85 2.43 -7.14
C VAL A 25 -5.48 1.64 -6.00
N ILE A 26 -4.67 1.24 -5.03
CA ILE A 26 -5.04 0.33 -3.94
C ILE A 26 -4.98 1.11 -2.62
N PHE A 27 -6.14 1.46 -2.06
CA PHE A 27 -6.22 1.97 -0.70
C PHE A 27 -6.30 0.79 0.27
N GLU A 28 -5.27 0.61 1.06
CA GLU A 28 -5.07 -0.58 1.87
C GLU A 28 -4.66 -0.28 3.32
N ASP A 29 -5.02 -1.21 4.18
CA ASP A 29 -4.68 -1.26 5.61
C ASP A 29 -3.97 -2.58 5.90
N LEU A 30 -2.73 -2.51 6.40
CA LEU A 30 -1.89 -3.70 6.59
C LEU A 30 -2.41 -4.64 7.71
N GLN A 31 -3.36 -4.17 8.53
CA GLN A 31 -4.03 -4.97 9.56
C GLN A 31 -5.40 -5.51 9.09
N CYS A 32 -5.91 -5.06 7.93
CA CYS A 32 -7.21 -5.49 7.43
C CYS A 32 -7.14 -6.89 6.80
N PRO A 33 -7.95 -7.87 7.26
CA PRO A 33 -7.96 -9.22 6.67
C PRO A 33 -8.32 -9.23 5.18
N ASP A 34 -9.32 -8.46 4.76
CA ASP A 34 -9.72 -8.36 3.35
C ASP A 34 -8.58 -7.78 2.49
N CYS A 35 -7.70 -6.92 3.05
CA CYS A 35 -6.50 -6.45 2.36
C CYS A 35 -5.46 -7.57 2.19
N ALA A 36 -5.32 -8.47 3.15
CA ALA A 36 -4.45 -9.64 3.01
C ALA A 36 -4.97 -10.59 1.92
N ASP A 37 -6.28 -10.80 1.86
CA ASP A 37 -6.91 -11.61 0.80
C ASP A 37 -6.71 -10.96 -0.58
N PHE A 38 -6.90 -9.63 -0.68
CA PHE A 38 -6.60 -8.92 -1.91
C PHE A 38 -5.11 -8.98 -2.28
N ARG A 39 -4.19 -8.86 -1.31
CA ARG A 39 -2.75 -9.03 -1.55
C ARG A 39 -2.45 -10.41 -2.14
N ALA A 40 -3.06 -11.46 -1.60
CA ALA A 40 -2.91 -12.81 -2.13
C ALA A 40 -3.44 -12.94 -3.58
N MET A 41 -4.58 -12.30 -3.90
CA MET A 41 -5.12 -12.22 -5.26
C MET A 41 -4.18 -11.43 -6.19
N LEU A 42 -3.66 -10.29 -5.74
CA LEU A 42 -2.71 -9.47 -6.50
C LEU A 42 -1.47 -10.27 -6.88
N ASP A 43 -0.88 -11.00 -5.92
CA ASP A 43 0.32 -11.81 -6.15
C ASP A 43 0.08 -13.02 -7.07
N LYS A 44 -1.06 -13.70 -6.91
CA LYS A 44 -1.33 -14.95 -7.63
C LYS A 44 -1.95 -14.74 -9.00
N GLU A 45 -2.75 -13.69 -9.17
CA GLU A 45 -3.57 -13.53 -10.36
C GLU A 45 -3.29 -12.26 -11.17
N LEU A 46 -3.08 -11.11 -10.51
CA LEU A 46 -3.00 -9.85 -11.22
C LEU A 46 -1.57 -9.54 -11.68
N LEU A 47 -0.58 -9.59 -10.79
CA LEU A 47 0.81 -9.31 -11.15
C LEU A 47 1.36 -10.26 -12.22
N PRO A 48 1.17 -11.59 -12.17
CA PRO A 48 1.66 -12.47 -13.22
C PRO A 48 1.11 -12.16 -14.62
N ARG A 49 -0.11 -11.62 -14.67
CA ARG A 49 -0.81 -11.31 -15.95
C ARG A 49 -0.50 -9.89 -16.44
N PHE A 50 -0.39 -8.92 -15.53
CA PHE A 50 -0.49 -7.50 -15.86
C PHE A 50 0.71 -6.64 -15.45
N ALA A 51 1.69 -7.16 -14.71
CA ALA A 51 2.82 -6.34 -14.22
C ALA A 51 3.59 -5.62 -15.35
N LYS A 52 3.60 -6.16 -16.58
CA LYS A 52 4.26 -5.51 -17.73
C LYS A 52 3.45 -4.36 -18.35
N THR A 53 2.14 -4.30 -18.08
CA THR A 53 1.21 -3.41 -18.77
C THR A 53 0.37 -2.54 -17.86
N VAL A 54 0.40 -2.74 -16.55
CA VAL A 54 -0.42 -2.03 -15.56
C VAL A 54 0.46 -1.51 -14.43
N ALA A 55 0.14 -0.35 -13.90
CA ALA A 55 0.72 0.22 -12.68
C ALA A 55 -0.18 -0.08 -11.49
N PHE A 56 0.30 -0.86 -10.51
CA PHE A 56 -0.39 -1.13 -9.24
C PHE A 56 0.18 -0.18 -8.19
N GLU A 57 -0.58 0.84 -7.83
CA GLU A 57 -0.17 1.93 -6.94
C GLU A 57 -0.73 1.72 -5.54
N HIS A 58 0.15 1.62 -4.53
CA HIS A 58 -0.20 1.42 -3.13
C HIS A 58 -0.43 2.75 -2.40
N ARG A 59 -1.55 2.84 -1.69
CA ARG A 59 -1.97 3.98 -0.87
C ARG A 59 -2.29 3.53 0.54
N ASP A 60 -1.73 4.20 1.54
CA ASP A 60 -2.01 3.90 2.94
C ASP A 60 -3.39 4.44 3.34
N PHE A 61 -4.23 3.56 3.88
CA PHE A 61 -5.52 3.93 4.43
C PHE A 61 -5.80 3.16 5.74
N PRO A 62 -5.00 3.42 6.81
CA PRO A 62 -5.14 2.72 8.08
C PRO A 62 -6.46 3.09 8.77
N LEU A 63 -7.31 2.09 9.02
CA LEU A 63 -8.60 2.26 9.67
C LEU A 63 -8.44 2.48 11.18
N ALA A 64 -9.18 3.41 11.75
CA ALA A 64 -9.09 3.76 13.18
C ALA A 64 -9.44 2.60 14.13
N LYS A 65 -10.19 1.59 13.65
CA LYS A 65 -10.53 0.38 14.42
C LYS A 65 -9.39 -0.63 14.54
N HIS A 66 -8.29 -0.45 13.84
CA HIS A 66 -7.14 -1.35 13.78
C HIS A 66 -5.96 -0.76 14.55
N ASP A 67 -5.59 -1.40 15.66
CA ASP A 67 -4.68 -0.86 16.68
C ASP A 67 -3.27 -0.58 16.19
N TRP A 68 -2.74 -1.42 15.28
CA TRP A 68 -1.38 -1.28 14.75
C TRP A 68 -1.32 -0.92 13.26
N ALA A 69 -2.47 -0.65 12.62
CA ALA A 69 -2.51 -0.30 11.20
C ALA A 69 -1.72 0.97 10.86
N ARG A 70 -1.89 2.05 11.67
CA ARG A 70 -1.16 3.30 11.45
C ARG A 70 0.35 3.14 11.68
N PRO A 71 0.85 2.53 12.76
CA PRO A 71 2.26 2.14 12.88
C PRO A 71 2.77 1.30 11.72
N ALA A 72 1.97 0.36 11.18
CA ALA A 72 2.37 -0.46 10.05
C ALA A 72 2.54 0.35 8.76
N ALA A 73 1.64 1.29 8.49
CA ALA A 73 1.77 2.22 7.37
C ALA A 73 3.04 3.09 7.51
N ILE A 74 3.35 3.60 8.71
CA ILE A 74 4.57 4.37 8.99
C ILE A 74 5.82 3.51 8.75
N ALA A 75 5.84 2.27 9.24
CA ALA A 75 6.95 1.33 9.00
C ALA A 75 7.12 1.05 7.48
N ALA A 76 6.02 0.86 6.75
CA ALA A 76 6.07 0.68 5.29
C ALA A 76 6.72 1.88 4.58
N ARG A 77 6.42 3.11 5.02
CA ARG A 77 7.08 4.33 4.50
C ARG A 77 8.56 4.40 4.84
N PHE A 78 8.96 3.95 6.03
CA PHE A 78 10.38 3.83 6.37
C PHE A 78 11.08 2.84 5.43
N PHE A 79 10.52 1.64 5.22
CA PHE A 79 11.12 0.65 4.32
C PHE A 79 11.12 1.11 2.85
N GLU A 80 10.17 1.95 2.44
CA GLU A 80 10.19 2.58 1.11
C GLU A 80 11.39 3.52 0.94
N SER A 81 11.85 4.18 2.02
CA SER A 81 13.08 4.98 1.98
C SER A 81 14.35 4.14 1.83
N VAL A 82 14.28 2.85 2.15
CA VAL A 82 15.37 1.88 1.92
C VAL A 82 15.34 1.43 0.46
N SER A 83 14.22 0.86 0.00
CA SER A 83 13.94 0.59 -1.41
C SER A 83 12.43 0.29 -1.62
N PRO A 84 11.89 0.52 -2.84
CA PRO A 84 10.53 0.11 -3.17
C PRO A 84 10.28 -1.39 -2.95
N GLU A 85 11.24 -2.24 -3.29
CA GLU A 85 11.15 -3.69 -3.13
C GLU A 85 11.03 -4.09 -1.65
N THR A 86 11.82 -3.45 -0.78
CA THR A 86 11.77 -3.69 0.67
C THR A 86 10.41 -3.27 1.24
N ALA A 87 9.84 -2.16 0.76
CA ALA A 87 8.51 -1.71 1.18
C ALA A 87 7.41 -2.68 0.74
N VAL A 88 7.46 -3.16 -0.50
CA VAL A 88 6.52 -4.17 -1.02
C VAL A 88 6.61 -5.44 -0.18
N GLU A 89 7.83 -5.93 0.06
CA GLU A 89 8.02 -7.15 0.85
C GLU A 89 7.55 -6.99 2.30
N PHE A 90 7.78 -5.83 2.93
CA PHE A 90 7.23 -5.55 4.26
C PHE A 90 5.71 -5.63 4.28
N ARG A 91 5.02 -5.05 3.29
CA ARG A 91 3.57 -5.11 3.17
C ARG A 91 3.08 -6.57 3.05
N LYS A 92 3.73 -7.36 2.18
CA LYS A 92 3.39 -8.78 1.96
C LYS A 92 3.56 -9.61 3.22
N VAL A 93 4.72 -9.53 3.86
CA VAL A 93 5.02 -10.30 5.08
C VAL A 93 4.08 -9.89 6.22
N THR A 94 3.86 -8.59 6.41
CA THR A 94 2.98 -8.08 7.48
C THR A 94 1.54 -8.55 7.27
N MET A 95 1.00 -8.49 6.06
CA MET A 95 -0.34 -8.99 5.76
C MET A 95 -0.44 -10.52 5.91
N ALA A 96 0.58 -11.27 5.49
CA ALA A 96 0.59 -12.73 5.63
C ALA A 96 0.68 -13.19 7.09
N GLU A 97 1.26 -12.38 7.96
CA GLU A 97 1.46 -12.71 9.38
C GLU A 97 0.48 -12.02 10.33
N GLN A 98 -0.53 -11.32 9.83
CA GLN A 98 -1.50 -10.54 10.62
C GLN A 98 -2.00 -11.26 11.88
N ALA A 99 -2.36 -12.54 11.75
CA ALA A 99 -2.90 -13.32 12.87
C ALA A 99 -1.92 -13.52 14.04
N LYS A 100 -0.62 -13.26 13.83
CA LYS A 100 0.44 -13.37 14.84
C LYS A 100 0.85 -12.03 15.43
N ILE A 101 0.36 -10.93 14.87
CA ILE A 101 0.77 -9.56 15.23
C ILE A 101 -0.31 -8.94 16.11
N THR A 102 0.12 -8.37 17.23
CA THR A 102 -0.68 -7.54 18.12
C THR A 102 -0.02 -6.16 18.27
N ALA A 103 -0.70 -5.20 18.88
CA ALA A 103 -0.13 -3.89 19.16
C ALA A 103 1.18 -4.01 19.99
N GLU A 104 1.23 -4.95 20.95
CA GLU A 104 2.41 -5.17 21.81
C GLU A 104 3.56 -5.83 21.05
N THR A 105 3.27 -6.71 20.08
CA THR A 105 4.30 -7.45 19.34
C THR A 105 4.73 -6.77 18.05
N PHE A 106 4.02 -5.71 17.62
CA PHE A 106 4.28 -5.06 16.35
C PHE A 106 5.70 -4.48 16.21
N GLN A 107 6.24 -3.86 17.27
CA GLN A 107 7.62 -3.35 17.23
C GLN A 107 8.65 -4.48 17.04
N ALA A 108 8.42 -5.63 17.67
CA ALA A 108 9.28 -6.79 17.48
C ALA A 108 9.17 -7.35 16.03
N HIS A 109 7.96 -7.34 15.43
CA HIS A 109 7.76 -7.69 14.03
C HIS A 109 8.59 -6.78 13.11
N VAL A 110 8.53 -5.45 13.30
CA VAL A 110 9.33 -4.47 12.53
C VAL A 110 10.82 -4.71 12.68
N ALA A 111 11.31 -4.93 13.92
CA ALA A 111 12.73 -5.19 14.18
C ALA A 111 13.21 -6.49 13.52
N ASN A 112 12.41 -7.56 13.57
CA ASN A 112 12.73 -8.85 12.97
C ASN A 112 12.77 -8.75 11.44
N PHE A 113 11.80 -8.08 10.83
CA PHE A 113 11.80 -7.81 9.40
C PHE A 113 13.03 -7.01 8.98
N ALA A 114 13.35 -5.91 9.68
CA ALA A 114 14.52 -5.09 9.41
C ALA A 114 15.81 -5.93 9.44
N LYS A 115 15.99 -6.76 10.48
CA LYS A 115 17.15 -7.65 10.62
C LYS A 115 17.26 -8.63 9.45
N ALA A 116 16.14 -9.25 9.05
CA ALA A 116 16.11 -10.20 7.93
C ALA A 116 16.50 -9.54 6.60
N HIS A 117 16.20 -8.25 6.42
CA HIS A 117 16.50 -7.48 5.23
C HIS A 117 17.75 -6.61 5.33
N LYS A 118 18.64 -6.87 6.32
CA LYS A 118 19.91 -6.14 6.54
C LYS A 118 19.72 -4.63 6.76
N VAL A 119 18.60 -4.24 7.31
CA VAL A 119 18.29 -2.89 7.78
C VAL A 119 18.52 -2.84 9.28
N ASP A 120 18.99 -1.70 9.80
CA ASP A 120 19.18 -1.50 11.23
C ASP A 120 17.84 -1.59 11.98
N PRO A 121 17.63 -2.59 12.88
CA PRO A 121 16.37 -2.76 13.58
C PRO A 121 16.03 -1.59 14.51
N ALA A 122 17.05 -0.96 15.12
CA ALA A 122 16.82 0.17 16.02
C ALA A 122 16.31 1.39 15.26
N LYS A 123 16.85 1.65 14.06
CA LYS A 123 16.35 2.71 13.16
C LYS A 123 14.93 2.43 12.68
N ALA A 124 14.63 1.19 12.32
CA ALA A 124 13.29 0.81 11.86
C ALA A 124 12.23 1.00 12.95
N VAL A 125 12.54 0.61 14.20
CA VAL A 125 11.64 0.83 15.34
C VAL A 125 11.53 2.31 15.69
N ALA A 126 12.64 3.07 15.71
CA ALA A 126 12.61 4.50 15.97
C ALA A 126 11.76 5.27 14.93
N ALA A 127 11.75 4.82 13.67
CA ALA A 127 10.97 5.41 12.58
C ALA A 127 9.45 5.38 12.82
N LEU A 128 8.94 4.50 13.69
CA LEU A 128 7.52 4.47 14.07
C LEU A 128 7.05 5.79 14.72
N ASN A 129 7.97 6.56 15.29
CA ASN A 129 7.73 7.88 15.89
C ASN A 129 8.18 9.05 14.98
N ASP A 130 8.52 8.78 13.73
CA ASP A 130 8.94 9.82 12.79
C ASP A 130 7.74 10.63 12.29
N ALA A 131 7.72 11.92 12.64
CA ALA A 131 6.61 12.82 12.29
C ALA A 131 6.47 13.05 10.78
N ALA A 132 7.57 13.00 10.02
CA ALA A 132 7.52 13.19 8.56
C ALA A 132 6.90 11.96 7.88
N LEU A 133 7.24 10.74 8.33
CA LEU A 133 6.61 9.52 7.84
C LEU A 133 5.13 9.45 8.23
N ALA A 134 4.79 9.85 9.46
CA ALA A 134 3.40 9.92 9.91
C ALA A 134 2.58 10.93 9.08
N SER A 135 3.16 12.09 8.73
CA SER A 135 2.51 13.07 7.85
C SER A 135 2.22 12.50 6.46
N ARG A 136 3.15 11.72 5.89
CA ARG A 136 2.95 11.06 4.60
C ARG A 136 1.78 10.07 4.61
N VAL A 137 1.67 9.29 5.69
CA VAL A 137 0.53 8.38 5.88
C VAL A 137 -0.77 9.17 5.97
N GLU A 138 -0.76 10.26 6.76
CA GLU A 138 -1.94 11.13 6.93
C GLU A 138 -2.37 11.78 5.61
N GLU A 139 -1.42 12.29 4.80
CA GLU A 139 -1.72 12.86 3.48
C GLU A 139 -2.43 11.87 2.57
N GLN A 140 -2.00 10.59 2.54
CA GLN A 140 -2.66 9.56 1.74
C GLN A 140 -4.02 9.16 2.30
N TYR A 141 -4.13 9.09 3.62
CA TYR A 141 -5.41 8.85 4.29
C TYR A 141 -6.42 9.94 3.93
N GLN A 142 -6.02 11.21 4.03
CA GLN A 142 -6.88 12.35 3.69
C GLN A 142 -7.22 12.41 2.20
N ASP A 143 -6.29 12.07 1.29
CA ASP A 143 -6.60 11.91 -0.15
C ASP A 143 -7.69 10.85 -0.34
N GLY A 144 -7.60 9.72 0.34
CA GLY A 144 -8.62 8.68 0.32
C GLY A 144 -9.97 9.18 0.85
N VAL A 145 -9.98 9.86 1.99
CA VAL A 145 -11.22 10.44 2.56
C VAL A 145 -11.85 11.44 1.58
N ALA A 146 -11.06 12.31 0.97
CA ALA A 146 -11.55 13.28 -0.02
C ALA A 146 -12.15 12.61 -1.27
N ARG A 147 -11.73 11.39 -1.59
CA ARG A 147 -12.29 10.55 -2.67
C ARG A 147 -13.48 9.71 -2.24
N GLY A 148 -13.93 9.82 -0.99
CA GLY A 148 -15.05 9.05 -0.45
C GLY A 148 -14.68 7.61 -0.06
N ILE A 149 -13.38 7.29 0.08
CA ILE A 149 -12.93 5.98 0.56
C ILE A 149 -13.30 5.85 2.05
N ALA A 150 -13.97 4.76 2.42
CA ALA A 150 -14.39 4.49 3.79
C ALA A 150 -14.08 3.06 4.24
N ARG A 151 -13.62 2.20 3.32
CA ARG A 151 -13.38 0.76 3.56
C ARG A 151 -12.10 0.31 2.87
N THR A 152 -11.51 -0.77 3.36
CA THR A 152 -10.31 -1.37 2.79
C THR A 152 -10.47 -2.87 2.57
N PRO A 153 -9.90 -3.42 1.47
CA PRO A 153 -9.31 -2.66 0.38
C PRO A 153 -10.37 -1.89 -0.42
N THR A 154 -10.04 -0.69 -0.88
CA THR A 154 -10.73 -0.06 -2.01
C THR A 154 -9.74 0.05 -3.16
N VAL A 155 -10.08 -0.57 -4.27
CA VAL A 155 -9.23 -0.69 -5.45
C VAL A 155 -9.89 0.06 -6.60
N LEU A 156 -9.19 1.00 -7.22
CA LEU A 156 -9.69 1.81 -8.32
C LEU A 156 -8.95 1.44 -9.62
N VAL A 157 -9.64 0.85 -10.58
CA VAL A 157 -9.10 0.60 -11.92
C VAL A 157 -9.45 1.79 -12.81
N ASN A 158 -8.48 2.69 -13.07
CA ASN A 158 -8.72 3.96 -13.75
C ASN A 158 -9.95 4.73 -13.22
N GLY A 159 -10.26 4.57 -11.92
CA GLY A 159 -11.40 5.21 -11.25
C GLY A 159 -12.62 4.32 -11.01
N GLU A 160 -12.74 3.16 -11.67
CA GLU A 160 -13.79 2.18 -11.40
C GLU A 160 -13.52 1.48 -10.05
N PRO A 161 -14.44 1.55 -9.06
CA PRO A 161 -14.19 1.06 -7.71
C PRO A 161 -14.54 -0.42 -7.52
N PHE A 162 -13.67 -1.12 -6.80
CA PHE A 162 -13.85 -2.46 -6.25
C PHE A 162 -13.60 -2.38 -4.74
N ILE A 163 -14.58 -2.78 -3.91
CA ILE A 163 -14.57 -2.50 -2.47
C ILE A 163 -14.67 -3.81 -1.67
N GLU A 164 -13.78 -3.95 -0.68
CA GLU A 164 -13.69 -5.09 0.24
C GLU A 164 -13.53 -6.43 -0.49
N GLN A 165 -14.61 -7.15 -0.68
CA GLN A 165 -14.59 -8.47 -1.31
C GLN A 165 -15.22 -8.41 -2.71
N PHE A 166 -14.47 -8.84 -3.69
CA PHE A 166 -14.93 -8.94 -5.08
C PHE A 166 -14.21 -10.09 -5.80
N PRO A 167 -14.86 -10.72 -6.80
CA PRO A 167 -14.24 -11.79 -7.59
C PRO A 167 -13.04 -11.28 -8.39
N ALA A 168 -11.95 -12.06 -8.45
CA ALA A 168 -10.81 -11.75 -9.31
C ALA A 168 -11.20 -11.55 -10.78
N ALA A 169 -12.22 -12.28 -11.26
CA ALA A 169 -12.71 -12.16 -12.63
C ALA A 169 -13.21 -10.76 -12.97
N ASP A 170 -13.82 -10.06 -12.00
CA ASP A 170 -14.40 -8.73 -12.25
C ASP A 170 -13.32 -7.68 -12.43
N ILE A 171 -12.33 -7.63 -11.54
CA ILE A 171 -11.20 -6.69 -11.66
C ILE A 171 -10.33 -7.03 -12.88
N ILE A 172 -10.12 -8.31 -13.20
CA ILE A 172 -9.40 -8.74 -14.41
C ILE A 172 -10.11 -8.23 -15.67
N LYS A 173 -11.45 -8.35 -15.73
CA LYS A 173 -12.25 -7.85 -16.84
C LYS A 173 -12.12 -6.34 -17.00
N SER A 174 -12.22 -5.59 -15.91
CA SER A 174 -12.04 -4.13 -15.90
C SER A 174 -10.66 -3.72 -16.43
N ILE A 175 -9.57 -4.33 -15.89
CA ILE A 175 -8.21 -4.08 -16.38
C ILE A 175 -8.08 -4.37 -17.89
N GLN A 176 -8.66 -5.46 -18.38
CA GLN A 176 -8.61 -5.80 -19.80
C GLN A 176 -9.35 -4.79 -20.67
N GLN A 177 -10.48 -4.27 -20.22
CA GLN A 177 -11.24 -3.22 -20.91
C GLN A 177 -10.42 -1.92 -20.99
N GLU A 178 -9.80 -1.50 -19.90
CA GLU A 178 -8.95 -0.30 -19.87
C GLU A 178 -7.71 -0.46 -20.77
N LEU A 179 -7.06 -1.64 -20.76
CA LEU A 179 -5.94 -1.92 -21.66
C LEU A 179 -6.35 -1.91 -23.15
N ALA A 180 -7.57 -2.33 -23.47
CA ALA A 180 -8.08 -2.28 -24.83
C ALA A 180 -8.42 -0.83 -25.25
N ALA A 181 -8.93 -0.01 -24.34
CA ALA A 181 -9.20 1.40 -24.56
C ALA A 181 -7.92 2.23 -24.77
N ALA A 182 -6.87 1.95 -23.99
CA ALA A 182 -5.58 2.65 -24.06
C ALA A 182 -4.77 2.38 -25.35
N LYS A 183 -5.16 1.41 -26.17
CA LYS A 183 -4.52 1.10 -27.47
C LYS A 183 -5.13 1.86 -28.66
N LYS A 184 -6.23 2.56 -28.43
CA LYS A 184 -6.93 3.36 -29.44
C LYS A 184 -6.46 4.80 -29.41
#